data_85b23ee312087cc9558563ebbefa30ac
#
_entry.id   85b23ee312087cc9558563ebbefa30ac
#
_cell.length_a   1.000
_cell.length_b   1.000
_cell.length_c   1.000
_cell.angle_alpha   90.00
_cell.angle_beta   90.00
_cell.angle_gamma   90.00
#
_symmetry.space_group_name_H-M   'P 1'
#
loop_
_entity.id
_entity.type
_entity.pdbx_description
1 polymer ?
#
loop_
_entity_poly.entity_id
_entity_poly.type
_entity_poly.pdbx_seq_one_letter_code
_entity_poly.pdbx_strand_id
1 'polypeptide(L)'
;MTISLPEPPTRSALREHLVASGIAGEVATPRDNNLENYRLLAQGVRHYLFGMEFDDAWSASDVLTLMAKKVGVSPESTHVNGIDTIDPDRTIEALEAVGSRLRLAGDRQEDVLLATGHPAALLPVYIEVARALEGRGCRIRTPAAGWSYITDTQYGQQQRGIRYICGVAALSAGGALHHTHSPRPMQEMLSEVARYGEGVPALVVADHGWAGAAGQEGLDVVGFADCNDPALFVGEAEGMIRSAVPLDDNVDPGHYALLTAYLLGHAGLA
;
A
#
# COMPACT_ATOMS: atom_id res chain seq x y z
N MET A 1 8.13 10.88 -21.64
CA MET A 1 7.88 9.59 -22.32
C MET A 1 6.71 8.95 -21.59
N THR A 2 5.52 8.92 -22.19
CA THR A 2 4.37 8.24 -21.59
C THR A 2 4.56 6.75 -21.89
N ILE A 3 4.83 5.95 -20.88
CA ILE A 3 4.81 4.48 -21.04
C ILE A 3 3.33 4.12 -21.15
N SER A 4 2.88 3.69 -22.31
CA SER A 4 1.52 3.18 -22.46
C SER A 4 1.42 1.87 -21.70
N LEU A 5 0.43 1.74 -20.82
CA LEU A 5 0.12 0.46 -20.20
C LEU A 5 -0.27 -0.56 -21.29
N PRO A 6 0.00 -1.85 -21.07
CA PRO A 6 -0.52 -2.90 -21.93
C PRO A 6 -2.05 -2.96 -21.85
N GLU A 7 -2.68 -3.66 -22.80
CA GLU A 7 -4.10 -3.98 -22.69
C GLU A 7 -4.37 -4.79 -21.42
N PRO A 8 -5.51 -4.58 -20.74
CA PRO A 8 -5.87 -5.33 -19.55
C PRO A 8 -5.87 -6.85 -19.83
N PRO A 9 -5.08 -7.65 -19.12
CA PRO A 9 -5.02 -9.09 -19.30
C PRO A 9 -6.32 -9.77 -18.81
N THR A 10 -6.54 -11.01 -19.24
CA THR A 10 -7.55 -11.86 -18.62
C THR A 10 -7.11 -12.24 -17.19
N ARG A 11 -8.06 -12.64 -16.32
CA ARG A 11 -7.76 -13.13 -14.97
C ARG A 11 -6.71 -14.25 -14.95
N SER A 12 -6.81 -15.22 -15.88
CA SER A 12 -5.84 -16.32 -16.01
C SER A 12 -4.46 -15.82 -16.41
N ALA A 13 -4.38 -14.93 -17.41
CA ALA A 13 -3.10 -14.36 -17.84
C ALA A 13 -2.44 -13.52 -16.75
N LEU A 14 -3.23 -12.76 -15.98
CA LEU A 14 -2.71 -12.05 -14.81
C LEU A 14 -2.17 -13.03 -13.77
N ARG A 15 -2.93 -14.08 -13.42
CA ARG A 15 -2.50 -15.09 -12.45
C ARG A 15 -1.17 -15.73 -12.82
N GLU A 16 -1.01 -16.13 -14.08
CA GLU A 16 0.25 -16.68 -14.59
C GLU A 16 1.39 -15.66 -14.48
N HIS A 17 1.13 -14.41 -14.81
CA HIS A 17 2.12 -13.34 -14.72
C HIS A 17 2.54 -13.06 -13.27
N LEU A 18 1.60 -12.99 -12.33
CA LEU A 18 1.88 -12.75 -10.91
C LEU A 18 2.86 -13.79 -10.35
N VAL A 19 2.64 -15.06 -10.72
CA VAL A 19 3.54 -16.16 -10.30
C VAL A 19 4.89 -16.09 -11.02
N ALA A 20 4.90 -15.86 -12.33
CA ALA A 20 6.13 -15.83 -13.12
C ALA A 20 7.03 -14.65 -12.75
N SER A 21 6.45 -13.53 -12.29
CA SER A 21 7.20 -12.33 -11.90
C SER A 21 7.58 -12.30 -10.41
N GLY A 22 7.08 -13.24 -9.60
CA GLY A 22 7.31 -13.27 -8.16
C GLY A 22 6.49 -12.23 -7.38
N ILE A 23 5.51 -11.57 -8.02
CA ILE A 23 4.58 -10.66 -7.32
C ILE A 23 3.68 -11.45 -6.36
N ALA A 24 3.31 -12.68 -6.74
CA ALA A 24 2.60 -13.64 -5.92
C ALA A 24 3.09 -15.06 -6.26
N GLY A 25 2.59 -16.07 -5.58
CA GLY A 25 3.15 -17.42 -5.59
C GLY A 25 4.25 -17.53 -4.54
N GLU A 26 5.33 -18.22 -4.83
CA GLU A 26 6.55 -18.17 -4.01
C GLU A 26 7.18 -16.77 -4.18
N VAL A 27 7.29 -16.02 -3.09
CA VAL A 27 7.83 -14.65 -3.06
C VAL A 27 9.20 -14.64 -2.41
N ALA A 28 9.99 -13.58 -2.66
CA ALA A 28 11.33 -13.48 -2.12
C ALA A 28 11.40 -13.28 -0.60
N THR A 29 10.28 -12.96 0.04
CA THR A 29 10.19 -12.63 1.46
C THR A 29 10.45 -13.87 2.33
N PRO A 30 11.47 -13.85 3.23
CA PRO A 30 11.79 -14.97 4.09
C PRO A 30 10.68 -15.27 5.11
N ARG A 31 10.41 -16.55 5.31
CA ARG A 31 9.38 -17.03 6.24
C ARG A 31 9.62 -16.61 7.68
N ASP A 32 10.85 -16.69 8.16
CA ASP A 32 11.23 -16.27 9.52
C ASP A 32 10.99 -14.78 9.75
N ASN A 33 11.23 -13.96 8.73
CA ASN A 33 10.94 -12.53 8.78
C ASN A 33 9.44 -12.26 8.97
N ASN A 34 8.58 -12.97 8.25
CA ASN A 34 7.12 -12.86 8.39
C ASN A 34 6.68 -13.19 9.82
N LEU A 35 7.09 -14.34 10.34
CA LEU A 35 6.74 -14.77 11.70
C LEU A 35 7.23 -13.79 12.77
N GLU A 36 8.43 -13.23 12.59
CA GLU A 36 8.96 -12.20 13.50
C GLU A 36 8.14 -10.91 13.43
N ASN A 37 7.78 -10.43 12.24
CA ASN A 37 6.97 -9.23 12.07
C ASN A 37 5.56 -9.41 12.68
N TYR A 38 4.96 -10.61 12.54
CA TYR A 38 3.67 -10.92 13.17
C TYR A 38 3.77 -10.88 14.72
N ARG A 39 4.87 -11.38 15.26
CA ARG A 39 5.16 -11.32 16.69
C ARG A 39 5.36 -9.88 17.17
N LEU A 40 6.10 -9.06 16.41
CA LEU A 40 6.39 -7.67 16.75
C LEU A 40 5.13 -6.79 16.67
N LEU A 41 4.26 -7.02 15.69
CA LEU A 41 2.94 -6.37 15.64
C LEU A 41 2.12 -6.74 16.87
N ALA A 42 2.01 -8.03 17.21
CA ALA A 42 1.26 -8.51 18.37
C ALA A 42 1.80 -7.96 19.71
N GLN A 43 3.08 -7.58 19.75
CA GLN A 43 3.69 -6.92 20.90
C GLN A 43 3.50 -5.39 20.93
N GLY A 44 2.82 -4.82 19.94
CA GLY A 44 2.59 -3.39 19.84
C GLY A 44 3.84 -2.58 19.50
N VAL A 45 4.82 -3.17 18.81
CA VAL A 45 6.03 -2.46 18.39
C VAL A 45 5.66 -1.45 17.29
N ARG A 46 5.73 -0.17 17.59
CA ARG A 46 5.22 0.95 16.78
C ARG A 46 5.60 0.90 15.30
N HIS A 47 6.80 0.44 14.99
CA HIS A 47 7.28 0.33 13.62
C HIS A 47 6.40 -0.60 12.76
N TYR A 48 5.85 -1.65 13.36
CA TYR A 48 5.03 -2.67 12.71
C TYR A 48 3.53 -2.39 12.77
N LEU A 49 3.11 -1.32 13.46
CA LEU A 49 1.70 -0.91 13.54
C LEU A 49 1.31 0.08 12.44
N PHE A 50 2.28 0.63 11.71
CA PHE A 50 2.05 1.63 10.66
C PHE A 50 1.24 2.86 11.09
N GLY A 51 1.23 3.17 12.39
CA GLY A 51 0.50 4.30 12.97
C GLY A 51 -0.93 3.98 13.38
N MET A 52 -1.36 2.73 13.27
CA MET A 52 -2.66 2.26 13.76
C MET A 52 -2.58 1.82 15.22
N GLU A 53 -3.69 2.02 15.93
CA GLU A 53 -3.96 1.47 17.26
C GLU A 53 -5.15 0.51 17.11
N PHE A 54 -4.91 -0.77 17.35
CA PHE A 54 -5.91 -1.81 17.17
C PHE A 54 -6.77 -1.96 18.42
N ASP A 55 -8.09 -2.15 18.23
CA ASP A 55 -9.05 -2.32 19.32
C ASP A 55 -8.95 -3.71 19.95
N ASP A 56 -8.69 -4.74 19.14
CA ASP A 56 -8.56 -6.12 19.58
C ASP A 56 -7.12 -6.45 20.03
N ALA A 57 -7.01 -7.33 21.02
CA ALA A 57 -5.72 -7.87 21.46
C ALA A 57 -5.29 -9.01 20.53
N TRP A 58 -4.44 -8.71 19.54
CA TRP A 58 -3.92 -9.69 18.58
C TRP A 58 -2.74 -10.46 19.17
N SER A 59 -2.83 -11.79 19.20
CA SER A 59 -1.65 -12.63 19.41
C SER A 59 -0.92 -12.91 18.08
N ALA A 60 0.36 -13.31 18.14
CA ALA A 60 1.10 -13.72 16.93
C ALA A 60 0.40 -14.87 16.16
N SER A 61 -0.31 -15.75 16.87
CA SER A 61 -1.10 -16.84 16.27
C SER A 61 -2.34 -16.31 15.55
N ASP A 62 -3.01 -15.30 16.11
CA ASP A 62 -4.16 -14.66 15.46
C ASP A 62 -3.74 -13.95 14.19
N VAL A 63 -2.63 -13.20 14.25
CA VAL A 63 -2.04 -12.54 13.07
C VAL A 63 -1.67 -13.57 11.99
N LEU A 64 -0.98 -14.65 12.35
CA LEU A 64 -0.65 -15.73 11.39
C LEU A 64 -1.91 -16.34 10.76
N THR A 65 -2.94 -16.60 11.56
CA THR A 65 -4.23 -17.13 11.07
C THR A 65 -4.89 -16.17 10.09
N LEU A 66 -4.89 -14.87 10.40
CA LEU A 66 -5.41 -13.83 9.52
C LEU A 66 -4.61 -13.78 8.21
N MET A 67 -3.27 -13.77 8.30
CA MET A 67 -2.39 -13.70 7.13
C MET A 67 -2.52 -14.94 6.24
N ALA A 68 -2.62 -16.12 6.81
CA ALA A 68 -2.91 -17.35 6.06
C ALA A 68 -4.25 -17.25 5.30
N LYS A 69 -5.27 -16.67 5.92
CA LYS A 69 -6.59 -16.49 5.31
C LYS A 69 -6.59 -15.37 4.23
N LYS A 70 -5.97 -14.23 4.49
CA LYS A 70 -6.04 -13.04 3.64
C LYS A 70 -5.00 -13.04 2.53
N VAL A 71 -3.81 -13.54 2.82
CA VAL A 71 -2.64 -13.47 1.94
C VAL A 71 -2.31 -14.83 1.33
N GLY A 72 -2.56 -15.92 2.05
CA GLY A 72 -2.23 -17.28 1.61
C GLY A 72 -0.84 -17.74 2.04
N VAL A 73 -0.26 -17.13 3.08
CA VAL A 73 0.97 -17.64 3.72
C VAL A 73 0.72 -18.99 4.39
N SER A 74 1.78 -19.77 4.61
CA SER A 74 1.63 -21.04 5.33
C SER A 74 1.04 -20.83 6.74
N PRO A 75 -0.01 -21.56 7.15
CA PRO A 75 -0.56 -21.48 8.51
C PRO A 75 0.32 -22.14 9.57
N GLU A 76 1.34 -22.92 9.17
CA GLU A 76 2.17 -23.73 10.07
C GLU A 76 3.21 -22.87 10.79
N SER A 77 2.99 -22.60 12.09
CA SER A 77 3.93 -21.78 12.89
C SER A 77 5.30 -22.43 13.12
N THR A 78 5.40 -23.75 12.95
CA THR A 78 6.65 -24.53 13.06
C THR A 78 7.46 -24.53 11.75
N HIS A 79 6.87 -24.14 10.64
CA HIS A 79 7.56 -23.94 9.37
C HIS A 79 8.21 -22.55 9.38
N VAL A 80 9.50 -22.49 9.72
CA VAL A 80 10.24 -21.23 9.95
C VAL A 80 11.30 -20.94 8.89
N ASN A 81 11.64 -21.90 8.03
CA ASN A 81 12.71 -21.75 7.05
C ASN A 81 12.17 -21.57 5.63
N GLY A 82 12.99 -20.99 4.76
CA GLY A 82 12.69 -20.80 3.35
C GLY A 82 11.98 -19.48 3.08
N ILE A 83 11.35 -19.42 1.92
CA ILE A 83 10.54 -18.28 1.47
C ILE A 83 9.07 -18.53 1.77
N ASP A 84 8.26 -17.46 1.81
CA ASP A 84 6.83 -17.57 2.01
C ASP A 84 6.05 -17.53 0.69
N THR A 85 4.74 -17.56 0.77
CA THR A 85 3.84 -17.57 -0.40
C THR A 85 2.78 -16.49 -0.26
N ILE A 86 2.40 -15.93 -1.40
CA ILE A 86 1.20 -15.09 -1.55
C ILE A 86 0.29 -15.80 -2.56
N ASP A 87 -0.96 -16.05 -2.19
CA ASP A 87 -1.91 -16.69 -3.09
C ASP A 87 -2.31 -15.71 -4.22
N PRO A 88 -1.97 -15.99 -5.49
CA PRO A 88 -2.28 -15.09 -6.60
C PRO A 88 -3.78 -14.85 -6.79
N ASP A 89 -4.65 -15.77 -6.38
CA ASP A 89 -6.08 -15.56 -6.47
C ASP A 89 -6.56 -14.57 -5.40
N ARG A 90 -5.95 -14.53 -4.20
CA ARG A 90 -6.18 -13.50 -3.17
C ARG A 90 -5.74 -12.12 -3.67
N THR A 91 -4.58 -12.04 -4.31
CA THR A 91 -4.12 -10.80 -4.96
C THR A 91 -5.15 -10.29 -5.96
N ILE A 92 -5.65 -11.16 -6.85
CA ILE A 92 -6.62 -10.77 -7.87
C ILE A 92 -7.96 -10.35 -7.26
N GLU A 93 -8.49 -11.10 -6.29
CA GLU A 93 -9.74 -10.76 -5.59
C GLU A 93 -9.65 -9.37 -4.91
N ALA A 94 -8.53 -9.08 -4.25
CA ALA A 94 -8.30 -7.78 -3.62
C ALA A 94 -8.12 -6.66 -4.66
N LEU A 95 -7.43 -6.92 -5.80
CA LEU A 95 -7.35 -5.97 -6.92
C LEU A 95 -8.73 -5.63 -7.48
N GLU A 96 -9.61 -6.60 -7.61
CA GLU A 96 -10.98 -6.40 -8.09
C GLU A 96 -11.80 -5.54 -7.11
N ALA A 97 -11.62 -5.77 -5.80
CA ALA A 97 -12.25 -4.94 -4.75
C ALA A 97 -11.73 -3.49 -4.79
N VAL A 98 -10.41 -3.30 -4.90
CA VAL A 98 -9.80 -1.98 -5.06
C VAL A 98 -10.27 -1.32 -6.36
N GLY A 99 -10.27 -2.04 -7.49
CA GLY A 99 -10.76 -1.53 -8.77
C GLY A 99 -12.21 -1.05 -8.71
N SER A 100 -13.06 -1.79 -8.00
CA SER A 100 -14.46 -1.40 -7.77
C SER A 100 -14.56 -0.09 -6.97
N ARG A 101 -13.67 0.12 -5.97
CA ARG A 101 -13.61 1.37 -5.20
C ARG A 101 -13.07 2.53 -6.05
N LEU A 102 -12.05 2.29 -6.90
CA LEU A 102 -11.54 3.31 -7.82
C LEU A 102 -12.60 3.73 -8.85
N ARG A 103 -13.38 2.77 -9.37
CA ARG A 103 -14.53 3.08 -10.25
C ARG A 103 -15.49 4.04 -9.58
N LEU A 104 -15.87 3.74 -8.33
CA LEU A 104 -16.79 4.60 -7.56
C LEU A 104 -16.23 6.00 -7.40
N ALA A 105 -14.91 6.13 -7.13
CA ALA A 105 -14.25 7.42 -7.03
C ALA A 105 -14.33 8.20 -8.36
N GLY A 106 -14.05 7.53 -9.49
CA GLY A 106 -14.16 8.12 -10.81
C GLY A 106 -15.59 8.55 -11.17
N ASP A 107 -16.58 7.71 -10.89
CA ASP A 107 -18.00 8.00 -11.17
C ASP A 107 -18.52 9.20 -10.35
N ARG A 108 -17.97 9.40 -9.14
CA ARG A 108 -18.32 10.51 -8.24
C ARG A 108 -17.41 11.71 -8.35
N GLN A 109 -16.32 11.61 -9.13
CA GLN A 109 -15.29 12.63 -9.26
C GLN A 109 -14.75 13.09 -7.89
N GLU A 110 -14.42 12.09 -7.06
CA GLU A 110 -14.01 12.30 -5.66
C GLU A 110 -12.65 13.00 -5.54
N ASP A 111 -12.42 13.63 -4.39
CA ASP A 111 -11.09 14.08 -3.96
C ASP A 111 -10.28 12.85 -3.52
N VAL A 112 -9.14 12.62 -4.14
CA VAL A 112 -8.30 11.46 -3.89
C VAL A 112 -6.89 11.89 -3.49
N LEU A 113 -6.32 11.21 -2.49
CA LEU A 113 -4.94 11.38 -2.07
C LEU A 113 -4.20 10.08 -2.34
N LEU A 114 -3.03 10.18 -3.01
CA LEU A 114 -2.20 9.01 -3.29
C LEU A 114 -0.82 9.18 -2.66
N ALA A 115 -0.33 8.12 -2.00
CA ALA A 115 0.96 8.14 -1.34
C ALA A 115 1.59 6.74 -1.29
N THR A 116 2.92 6.66 -1.38
CA THR A 116 3.63 5.38 -1.25
C THR A 116 4.80 5.45 -0.29
N GLY A 117 4.88 4.47 0.59
CA GLY A 117 6.04 4.19 1.43
C GLY A 117 7.10 3.38 0.70
N HIS A 118 6.76 2.74 -0.44
CA HIS A 118 7.68 1.93 -1.24
C HIS A 118 7.85 2.47 -2.67
N PRO A 119 8.40 3.69 -2.83
CA PRO A 119 8.42 4.37 -4.12
C PRO A 119 9.31 3.71 -5.17
N ALA A 120 10.30 2.90 -4.76
CA ALA A 120 11.22 2.24 -5.69
C ALA A 120 10.49 1.25 -6.61
N ALA A 121 9.47 0.56 -6.11
CA ALA A 121 8.73 -0.44 -6.85
C ALA A 121 7.32 0.02 -7.24
N LEU A 122 6.55 0.58 -6.28
CA LEU A 122 5.12 0.82 -6.45
C LEU A 122 4.77 2.20 -7.05
N LEU A 123 5.68 3.17 -7.05
CA LEU A 123 5.38 4.51 -7.56
C LEU A 123 4.76 4.52 -8.98
N PRO A 124 5.22 3.70 -9.96
CA PRO A 124 4.58 3.63 -11.26
C PRO A 124 3.11 3.23 -11.23
N VAL A 125 2.73 2.27 -10.37
CA VAL A 125 1.34 1.84 -10.18
C VAL A 125 0.48 3.01 -9.73
N TYR A 126 0.92 3.71 -8.68
CA TYR A 126 0.19 4.86 -8.13
C TYR A 126 0.08 6.02 -9.12
N ILE A 127 1.12 6.27 -9.93
CA ILE A 127 1.08 7.32 -10.98
C ILE A 127 0.00 7.01 -12.02
N GLU A 128 -0.10 5.76 -12.47
CA GLU A 128 -1.10 5.39 -13.47
C GLU A 128 -2.53 5.42 -12.87
N VAL A 129 -2.70 5.03 -11.60
CA VAL A 129 -3.97 5.19 -10.88
C VAL A 129 -4.34 6.68 -10.75
N ALA A 130 -3.39 7.54 -10.37
CA ALA A 130 -3.62 8.98 -10.26
C ALA A 130 -4.07 9.59 -11.60
N ARG A 131 -3.36 9.27 -12.70
CA ARG A 131 -3.68 9.75 -14.05
C ARG A 131 -5.05 9.29 -14.51
N ALA A 132 -5.39 8.02 -14.28
CA ALA A 132 -6.67 7.44 -14.67
C ALA A 132 -7.83 8.10 -13.92
N LEU A 133 -7.69 8.33 -12.62
CA LEU A 133 -8.70 9.04 -11.81
C LEU A 133 -8.81 10.51 -12.20
N GLU A 134 -7.70 11.21 -12.43
CA GLU A 134 -7.69 12.60 -12.90
C GLU A 134 -8.37 12.71 -14.27
N GLY A 135 -8.13 11.75 -15.19
CA GLY A 135 -8.81 11.65 -16.48
C GLY A 135 -10.33 11.47 -16.39
N ARG A 136 -10.83 10.97 -15.25
CA ARG A 136 -12.29 10.85 -14.95
C ARG A 136 -12.85 12.04 -14.18
N GLY A 137 -12.01 13.05 -13.91
CA GLY A 137 -12.43 14.28 -13.24
C GLY A 137 -12.28 14.26 -11.71
N CYS A 138 -11.61 13.24 -11.14
CA CYS A 138 -11.23 13.27 -9.74
C CYS A 138 -10.20 14.38 -9.48
N ARG A 139 -10.24 14.98 -8.30
CA ARG A 139 -9.23 15.93 -7.87
C ARG A 139 -8.15 15.22 -7.07
N ILE A 140 -6.94 15.18 -7.60
CA ILE A 140 -5.78 14.64 -6.90
C ILE A 140 -5.27 15.69 -5.91
N ARG A 141 -5.30 15.36 -4.62
CA ARG A 141 -4.91 16.25 -3.53
C ARG A 141 -3.41 16.15 -3.26
N THR A 142 -2.79 17.28 -2.97
CA THR A 142 -1.34 17.36 -2.72
C THR A 142 -1.02 18.18 -1.46
N PRO A 143 -1.60 17.86 -0.28
CA PRO A 143 -1.36 18.59 0.95
C PRO A 143 0.09 18.41 1.44
N ALA A 144 0.57 19.36 2.24
CA ALA A 144 1.91 19.38 2.84
C ALA A 144 3.05 19.25 1.82
N ALA A 145 2.85 19.74 0.59
CA ALA A 145 3.88 19.73 -0.44
C ALA A 145 5.12 20.51 0.04
N GLY A 146 6.27 19.83 0.06
CA GLY A 146 7.53 20.44 0.52
C GLY A 146 7.72 20.45 2.04
N TRP A 147 6.77 19.97 2.82
CA TRP A 147 6.99 19.77 4.25
C TRP A 147 8.19 18.87 4.50
N SER A 148 8.99 19.20 5.51
CA SER A 148 10.19 18.43 5.82
C SER A 148 10.52 18.46 7.30
N TYR A 149 11.31 17.48 7.73
CA TYR A 149 11.82 17.35 9.09
C TYR A 149 13.24 16.81 9.07
N ILE A 150 13.96 17.03 10.18
CA ILE A 150 15.28 16.49 10.40
C ILE A 150 15.14 15.22 11.22
N THR A 151 15.83 14.16 10.84
CA THR A 151 15.94 12.91 11.59
C THR A 151 17.41 12.54 11.79
N ASP A 152 17.74 11.97 12.94
CA ASP A 152 19.05 11.41 13.20
C ASP A 152 19.14 10.01 12.56
N THR A 153 20.25 9.74 11.90
CA THR A 153 20.57 8.45 11.31
C THR A 153 21.98 8.04 11.74
N GLN A 154 22.36 6.79 11.51
CA GLN A 154 23.75 6.33 11.74
C GLN A 154 24.79 7.10 10.90
N TYR A 155 24.37 7.83 9.88
CA TYR A 155 25.24 8.67 9.02
C TYR A 155 25.14 10.16 9.35
N GLY A 156 24.52 10.54 10.48
CA GLY A 156 24.26 11.91 10.89
C GLY A 156 22.85 12.38 10.60
N GLN A 157 22.63 13.68 10.72
CA GLN A 157 21.31 14.28 10.48
C GLN A 157 20.95 14.28 9.01
N GLN A 158 19.74 13.84 8.71
CA GLN A 158 19.18 13.88 7.36
C GLN A 158 17.87 14.66 7.35
N GLN A 159 17.73 15.55 6.36
CA GLN A 159 16.44 16.14 6.06
C GLN A 159 15.62 15.18 5.23
N ARG A 160 14.42 14.89 5.69
CA ARG A 160 13.40 14.11 4.99
C ARG A 160 12.19 14.98 4.72
N GLY A 161 11.51 14.76 3.60
CA GLY A 161 10.36 15.59 3.26
C GLY A 161 9.43 14.95 2.24
N ILE A 162 8.20 15.47 2.20
CA ILE A 162 7.18 15.04 1.25
C ILE A 162 7.49 15.64 -0.12
N ARG A 163 7.56 14.77 -1.12
CA ARG A 163 7.64 15.14 -2.52
C ARG A 163 6.50 14.52 -3.31
N TYR A 164 5.96 15.29 -4.23
CA TYR A 164 4.95 14.81 -5.16
C TYR A 164 5.55 14.52 -6.52
N ILE A 165 5.25 13.34 -7.06
CA ILE A 165 5.62 12.90 -8.39
C ILE A 165 4.34 12.53 -9.13
N CYS A 166 3.93 13.31 -10.12
CA CYS A 166 2.68 13.09 -10.86
C CYS A 166 1.46 12.91 -9.94
N GLY A 167 1.34 13.73 -8.89
CA GLY A 167 0.22 13.66 -7.95
C GLY A 167 0.38 12.65 -6.80
N VAL A 168 1.42 11.82 -6.80
CA VAL A 168 1.68 10.80 -5.78
C VAL A 168 2.71 11.31 -4.78
N ALA A 169 2.39 11.26 -3.49
CA ALA A 169 3.31 11.60 -2.41
C ALA A 169 4.29 10.46 -2.14
N ALA A 170 5.55 10.82 -1.94
CA ALA A 170 6.58 9.92 -1.45
C ALA A 170 7.53 10.65 -0.51
N LEU A 171 8.21 9.92 0.38
CA LEU A 171 9.24 10.50 1.22
C LEU A 171 10.54 10.65 0.44
N SER A 172 11.19 11.81 0.55
CA SER A 172 12.52 12.04 -0.02
C SER A 172 13.54 12.30 1.07
N ALA A 173 14.77 11.83 0.85
CA ALA A 173 15.92 12.10 1.68
C ALA A 173 17.15 12.34 0.79
N GLY A 174 17.85 13.47 0.97
CA GLY A 174 19.05 13.76 0.18
C GLY A 174 18.82 13.84 -1.33
N GLY A 175 17.59 14.13 -1.80
CA GLY A 175 17.23 14.18 -3.21
C GLY A 175 16.77 12.85 -3.83
N ALA A 176 16.95 11.72 -3.14
CA ALA A 176 16.43 10.41 -3.54
C ALA A 176 15.06 10.14 -2.88
N LEU A 177 14.27 9.26 -3.50
CA LEU A 177 13.07 8.70 -2.85
C LEU A 177 13.48 7.69 -1.79
N HIS A 178 12.74 7.64 -0.69
CA HIS A 178 13.10 6.88 0.49
C HIS A 178 11.95 5.97 0.93
N HIS A 179 12.26 4.67 1.10
CA HIS A 179 11.32 3.71 1.68
C HIS A 179 11.04 4.07 3.14
N THR A 180 9.77 3.99 3.55
CA THR A 180 9.37 4.35 4.90
C THR A 180 8.11 3.64 5.39
N HIS A 181 8.18 3.13 6.62
CA HIS A 181 7.02 2.64 7.37
C HIS A 181 6.41 3.74 8.28
N SER A 182 7.01 4.94 8.27
CA SER A 182 6.59 6.02 9.16
C SER A 182 5.21 6.56 8.79
N PRO A 183 4.29 6.68 9.76
CA PRO A 183 2.98 7.32 9.56
C PRO A 183 3.09 8.85 9.52
N ARG A 184 4.19 9.43 10.00
CA ARG A 184 4.37 10.87 10.21
C ARG A 184 4.09 11.74 8.98
N PRO A 185 4.51 11.37 7.74
CA PRO A 185 4.20 12.21 6.59
C PRO A 185 2.70 12.32 6.32
N MET A 186 1.94 11.22 6.41
CA MET A 186 0.48 11.24 6.24
C MET A 186 -0.20 12.03 7.35
N GLN A 187 0.24 11.87 8.60
CA GLN A 187 -0.29 12.65 9.73
C GLN A 187 -0.12 14.16 9.50
N GLU A 188 1.02 14.60 8.94
CA GLU A 188 1.22 16.01 8.60
C GLU A 188 0.31 16.46 7.46
N MET A 189 0.12 15.62 6.43
CA MET A 189 -0.79 15.92 5.33
C MET A 189 -2.22 16.13 5.83
N LEU A 190 -2.70 15.25 6.70
CA LEU A 190 -4.05 15.36 7.28
C LEU A 190 -4.17 16.55 8.24
N SER A 191 -3.11 16.84 9.00
CA SER A 191 -3.04 18.03 9.85
C SER A 191 -3.12 19.33 9.05
N GLU A 192 -2.49 19.39 7.87
CA GLU A 192 -2.58 20.54 6.98
C GLU A 192 -3.99 20.69 6.41
N VAL A 193 -4.61 19.59 5.94
CA VAL A 193 -6.00 19.59 5.46
C VAL A 193 -6.95 20.13 6.52
N ALA A 194 -6.81 19.67 7.77
CA ALA A 194 -7.63 20.15 8.89
C ALA A 194 -7.38 21.63 9.21
N ARG A 195 -6.12 22.06 9.18
CA ARG A 195 -5.72 23.46 9.50
C ARG A 195 -6.31 24.47 8.53
N TYR A 196 -6.38 24.14 7.24
CA TYR A 196 -6.91 25.06 6.23
C TYR A 196 -8.41 24.89 5.98
N GLY A 197 -9.10 24.02 6.72
CA GLY A 197 -10.53 23.76 6.57
C GLY A 197 -10.92 23.18 5.21
N GLU A 198 -9.96 22.60 4.51
CA GLU A 198 -10.21 21.85 3.30
C GLU A 198 -10.85 20.51 3.69
N GLY A 199 -11.93 20.12 3.01
CA GLY A 199 -12.56 18.82 3.26
C GLY A 199 -11.55 17.68 3.17
N VAL A 200 -11.73 16.63 3.99
CA VAL A 200 -10.88 15.43 3.94
C VAL A 200 -11.03 14.73 2.59
N PRO A 201 -9.98 14.07 2.06
CA PRO A 201 -10.10 13.28 0.84
C PRO A 201 -11.15 12.17 1.03
N ALA A 202 -11.95 11.93 0.01
CA ALA A 202 -12.97 10.88 0.02
C ALA A 202 -12.36 9.48 -0.15
N LEU A 203 -11.15 9.41 -0.70
CA LEU A 203 -10.38 8.18 -0.86
C LEU A 203 -8.90 8.45 -0.66
N VAL A 204 -8.24 7.54 0.05
CA VAL A 204 -6.77 7.46 0.13
C VAL A 204 -6.32 6.16 -0.54
N VAL A 205 -5.40 6.26 -1.50
CA VAL A 205 -4.73 5.10 -2.10
C VAL A 205 -3.29 5.12 -1.62
N ALA A 206 -2.93 4.20 -0.71
CA ALA A 206 -1.63 4.26 -0.06
C ALA A 206 -1.15 2.90 0.44
N ASP A 207 0.11 2.83 0.86
CA ASP A 207 0.72 1.66 1.48
C ASP A 207 1.43 2.02 2.79
N HIS A 208 1.91 1.03 3.54
CA HIS A 208 2.68 1.17 4.77
C HIS A 208 2.07 2.18 5.77
N GLY A 209 2.92 2.96 6.43
CA GLY A 209 2.50 3.97 7.41
C GLY A 209 1.66 5.12 6.83
N TRP A 210 1.67 5.32 5.51
CA TRP A 210 0.79 6.30 4.87
C TRP A 210 -0.66 5.79 4.87
N ALA A 211 -0.87 4.52 4.55
CA ALA A 211 -2.19 3.89 4.62
C ALA A 211 -2.66 3.76 6.06
N GLY A 212 -1.79 3.27 6.96
CA GLY A 212 -2.13 3.08 8.36
C GLY A 212 -2.55 4.37 9.06
N ALA A 213 -1.80 5.47 8.88
CA ALA A 213 -2.18 6.76 9.47
C ALA A 213 -3.51 7.30 8.93
N ALA A 214 -3.80 7.12 7.64
CA ALA A 214 -5.08 7.53 7.08
C ALA A 214 -6.25 6.67 7.61
N GLY A 215 -6.03 5.35 7.73
CA GLY A 215 -7.02 4.44 8.31
C GLY A 215 -7.31 4.73 9.78
N GLN A 216 -6.28 5.07 10.56
CA GLN A 216 -6.43 5.49 11.97
C GLN A 216 -7.33 6.71 12.13
N GLU A 217 -7.27 7.64 11.18
CA GLU A 217 -8.14 8.82 11.16
C GLU A 217 -9.54 8.55 10.55
N GLY A 218 -9.87 7.28 10.29
CA GLY A 218 -11.19 6.86 9.79
C GLY A 218 -11.46 7.20 8.31
N LEU A 219 -10.42 7.45 7.52
CA LEU A 219 -10.56 7.69 6.09
C LEU A 219 -10.82 6.38 5.33
N ASP A 220 -11.42 6.50 4.15
CA ASP A 220 -11.60 5.36 3.25
C ASP A 220 -10.29 5.04 2.53
N VAL A 221 -9.63 3.96 2.91
CA VAL A 221 -8.28 3.61 2.47
C VAL A 221 -8.27 2.30 1.70
N VAL A 222 -7.61 2.31 0.55
CA VAL A 222 -7.24 1.09 -0.20
C VAL A 222 -5.75 1.13 -0.53
N GLY A 223 -5.11 -0.04 -0.65
CA GLY A 223 -3.68 -0.05 -0.97
C GLY A 223 -3.09 -1.44 -1.15
N PHE A 224 -1.76 -1.49 -1.08
CA PHE A 224 -0.95 -2.68 -1.31
C PHE A 224 -0.14 -2.99 -0.05
N ALA A 225 0.10 -4.28 0.20
CA ALA A 225 0.94 -4.71 1.32
C ALA A 225 1.60 -6.07 1.01
N ASP A 226 2.86 -6.22 1.42
CA ASP A 226 3.56 -7.49 1.34
C ASP A 226 3.13 -8.44 2.49
N CYS A 227 3.44 -9.71 2.35
CA CYS A 227 3.16 -10.74 3.35
C CYS A 227 3.91 -10.53 4.67
N ASN A 228 4.96 -9.70 4.69
CA ASN A 228 5.68 -9.32 5.90
C ASN A 228 5.11 -8.07 6.59
N ASP A 229 4.08 -7.44 6.01
CA ASP A 229 3.44 -6.22 6.51
C ASP A 229 2.00 -6.48 7.01
N PRO A 230 1.83 -7.18 8.13
CA PRO A 230 0.52 -7.61 8.60
C PRO A 230 -0.42 -6.46 8.99
N ALA A 231 0.11 -5.26 9.28
CA ALA A 231 -0.66 -4.16 9.85
C ALA A 231 -1.86 -3.75 8.99
N LEU A 232 -1.71 -3.68 7.65
CA LEU A 232 -2.83 -3.28 6.79
C LEU A 232 -3.92 -4.36 6.73
N PHE A 233 -3.56 -5.65 6.83
CA PHE A 233 -4.53 -6.74 6.87
C PHE A 233 -5.25 -6.81 8.22
N VAL A 234 -4.56 -6.51 9.33
CA VAL A 234 -5.17 -6.37 10.65
C VAL A 234 -6.10 -5.15 10.65
N GLY A 235 -5.66 -4.01 10.13
CA GLY A 235 -6.49 -2.82 9.95
C GLY A 235 -7.72 -3.06 9.06
N GLU A 236 -7.62 -3.93 8.05
CA GLU A 236 -8.77 -4.36 7.25
C GLU A 236 -9.74 -5.23 8.07
N ALA A 237 -9.22 -6.11 8.93
CA ALA A 237 -10.05 -6.94 9.80
C ALA A 237 -10.81 -6.10 10.84
N GLU A 238 -10.24 -5.01 11.32
CA GLU A 238 -10.87 -4.06 12.25
C GLU A 238 -11.64 -2.92 11.56
N GLY A 239 -11.67 -2.90 10.22
CA GLY A 239 -12.45 -1.92 9.46
C GLY A 239 -11.78 -0.56 9.28
N MET A 240 -10.51 -0.40 9.66
CA MET A 240 -9.73 0.83 9.44
C MET A 240 -9.27 0.96 7.98
N ILE A 241 -8.98 -0.14 7.33
CA ILE A 241 -8.59 -0.24 5.92
C ILE A 241 -9.72 -0.94 5.16
N ARG A 242 -10.14 -0.38 4.05
CA ARG A 242 -11.20 -1.00 3.23
C ARG A 242 -10.73 -2.27 2.53
N SER A 243 -9.54 -2.21 1.93
CA SER A 243 -8.95 -3.35 1.24
C SER A 243 -7.46 -3.17 1.08
N ALA A 244 -6.70 -4.20 1.46
CA ALA A 244 -5.27 -4.33 1.22
C ALA A 244 -5.02 -5.45 0.20
N VAL A 245 -4.33 -5.12 -0.90
CA VAL A 245 -3.94 -6.08 -1.93
C VAL A 245 -2.65 -6.78 -1.50
N PRO A 246 -2.67 -8.09 -1.26
CA PRO A 246 -1.45 -8.83 -0.95
C PRO A 246 -0.59 -8.98 -2.21
N LEU A 247 0.67 -8.56 -2.14
CA LEU A 247 1.67 -8.73 -3.20
C LEU A 247 3.07 -8.55 -2.64
N ASP A 248 4.09 -9.14 -3.28
CA ASP A 248 5.48 -8.74 -3.05
C ASP A 248 5.65 -7.32 -3.63
N ASP A 249 5.99 -6.36 -2.80
CA ASP A 249 6.10 -4.95 -3.16
C ASP A 249 7.52 -4.52 -3.50
N ASN A 250 8.44 -5.49 -3.65
CA ASN A 250 9.86 -5.25 -3.90
C ASN A 250 10.40 -5.96 -5.16
N VAL A 251 9.55 -6.30 -6.11
CA VAL A 251 10.01 -6.78 -7.42
C VAL A 251 10.31 -5.62 -8.38
N ASP A 252 10.92 -5.92 -9.54
CA ASP A 252 11.21 -4.89 -10.55
C ASP A 252 9.93 -4.12 -10.94
N PRO A 253 9.95 -2.77 -10.94
CA PRO A 253 8.78 -1.95 -11.22
C PRO A 253 8.05 -2.28 -12.53
N GLY A 254 8.78 -2.76 -13.54
CA GLY A 254 8.20 -3.14 -14.84
C GLY A 254 7.23 -4.31 -14.74
N HIS A 255 7.40 -5.18 -13.76
CA HIS A 255 6.51 -6.34 -13.56
C HIS A 255 5.10 -5.96 -13.11
N TYR A 256 4.90 -4.80 -12.49
CA TYR A 256 3.55 -4.36 -12.08
C TYR A 256 2.70 -3.80 -13.22
N ALA A 257 3.24 -3.64 -14.44
CA ALA A 257 2.50 -3.03 -15.55
C ALA A 257 1.21 -3.80 -15.93
N LEU A 258 1.27 -5.15 -15.97
CA LEU A 258 0.09 -5.98 -16.25
C LEU A 258 -0.93 -5.97 -15.11
N LEU A 259 -0.46 -5.99 -13.86
CA LEU A 259 -1.31 -5.82 -12.68
C LEU A 259 -2.02 -4.46 -12.71
N THR A 260 -1.30 -3.40 -13.03
CA THR A 260 -1.87 -2.04 -13.13
C THR A 260 -2.92 -1.96 -14.24
N ALA A 261 -2.62 -2.54 -15.42
CA ALA A 261 -3.58 -2.59 -16.52
C ALA A 261 -4.85 -3.37 -16.14
N TYR A 262 -4.72 -4.49 -15.44
CA TYR A 262 -5.86 -5.25 -14.95
C TYR A 262 -6.70 -4.45 -13.95
N LEU A 263 -6.05 -3.83 -12.96
CA LEU A 263 -6.70 -2.99 -11.95
C LEU A 263 -7.53 -1.87 -12.61
N LEU A 264 -6.91 -1.11 -13.53
CA LEU A 264 -7.57 -0.02 -14.24
C LEU A 264 -8.67 -0.50 -15.21
N GLY A 265 -8.44 -1.64 -15.88
CA GLY A 265 -9.46 -2.28 -16.70
C GLY A 265 -10.69 -2.68 -15.89
N HIS A 266 -10.49 -3.33 -14.73
CA HIS A 266 -11.58 -3.70 -13.81
C HIS A 266 -12.31 -2.45 -13.28
N ALA A 267 -11.57 -1.38 -13.00
CA ALA A 267 -12.14 -0.10 -12.59
C ALA A 267 -12.89 0.65 -13.71
N GLY A 268 -12.77 0.23 -14.98
CA GLY A 268 -13.28 0.97 -16.12
C GLY A 268 -12.58 2.30 -16.34
N LEU A 269 -11.30 2.37 -15.99
CA LEU A 269 -10.42 3.55 -16.06
C LEU A 269 -9.28 3.37 -17.08
N ALA A 270 -9.19 2.20 -17.76
CA ALA A 270 -8.19 1.91 -18.79
C ALA A 270 -8.44 2.69 -20.08
#